data_eb6e4ed32da174f722f613b2f14c864d
#
_entry.id   eb6e4ed32da174f722f613b2f14c864d
#
_cell.length_a   1.000
_cell.length_b   1.000
_cell.length_c   1.000
_cell.angle_alpha   90.00
_cell.angle_beta   90.00
_cell.angle_gamma   90.00
#
_symmetry.space_group_name_H-M   'P 1'
#
loop_
_entity.id
_entity.type
_entity.pdbx_description
1 polymer ?
#
loop_
_entity_poly.entity_id
_entity_poly.type
_entity_poly.pdbx_seq_one_letter_code
_entity_poly.pdbx_strand_id
1 'polypeptide(L)'
;DFKVAIAEQLEPDENDQVKNPKIFKRDVVKIITPGTILDESLLNSKSNNHLISIHHNKGETCLSWVDMSTGVIKYQFFSGIHFQDDLSEVVEKIEPQEIIIEEFSSLNTYLEDKSKFYEKKITKLSDSFFDEKNNKEKLKKLTKLLSLAKIEELREVEISSIGALYS
;
A
#
# COMPACT_ATOMS: atom_id res chain seq x y z
N ASP A 1 -5.04 -7.82 15.05
CA ASP A 1 -4.44 -6.83 14.13
C ASP A 1 -5.16 -5.50 14.29
N PHE A 2 -4.44 -4.44 14.66
CA PHE A 2 -5.01 -3.11 14.91
C PHE A 2 -4.33 -2.11 13.98
N LYS A 3 -5.10 -1.13 13.50
CA LYS A 3 -4.58 0.10 12.90
C LYS A 3 -4.50 1.16 13.99
N VAL A 4 -3.37 1.84 14.10
CA VAL A 4 -3.11 2.85 15.12
C VAL A 4 -2.87 4.19 14.44
N ALA A 5 -3.65 5.21 14.80
CA ALA A 5 -3.41 6.58 14.38
C ALA A 5 -2.70 7.34 15.51
N ILE A 6 -1.57 7.95 15.18
CA ILE A 6 -0.84 8.85 16.08
C ILE A 6 -1.25 10.26 15.73
N ALA A 7 -1.81 10.97 16.69
CA ALA A 7 -2.19 12.37 16.57
C ALA A 7 -1.28 13.22 17.43
N GLU A 8 -0.74 14.28 16.87
CA GLU A 8 0.07 15.28 17.57
C GLU A 8 -0.66 16.60 17.68
N GLN A 9 -0.31 17.35 18.70
CA GLN A 9 -0.79 18.69 18.89
C GLN A 9 0.00 19.64 17.99
N LEU A 10 -0.69 20.37 17.14
CA LEU A 10 -0.07 21.39 16.29
C LEU A 10 0.22 22.65 17.12
N GLU A 11 1.40 23.24 16.89
CA GLU A 11 1.70 24.56 17.44
C GLU A 11 0.72 25.58 16.84
N PRO A 12 0.22 26.54 17.68
CA PRO A 12 -0.67 27.58 17.16
C PRO A 12 0.10 28.43 16.12
N ASP A 13 -0.49 28.64 14.96
CA ASP A 13 0.01 29.62 14.02
C ASP A 13 0.08 31.01 14.68
N GLU A 14 1.18 31.74 14.49
CA GLU A 14 1.38 33.09 15.06
C GLU A 14 0.26 34.07 14.68
N ASN A 15 -0.51 33.77 13.66
CA ASN A 15 -1.67 34.54 13.20
C ASN A 15 -3.01 34.11 13.80
N ASP A 16 -3.06 32.97 14.47
CA ASP A 16 -4.27 32.51 15.16
C ASP A 16 -4.33 33.19 16.55
N GLN A 17 -4.75 34.46 16.58
CA GLN A 17 -5.21 35.14 17.81
C GLN A 17 -6.53 34.51 18.29
N VAL A 18 -6.48 33.23 18.65
CA VAL A 18 -7.64 32.51 19.16
C VAL A 18 -7.94 32.99 20.56
N LYS A 19 -9.10 33.59 20.74
CA LYS A 19 -9.64 34.10 21.98
C LYS A 19 -9.85 33.04 23.08
N ASN A 20 -9.39 31.79 22.90
CA ASN A 20 -9.51 30.72 23.88
C ASN A 20 -8.28 29.80 23.89
N PRO A 21 -7.31 30.00 24.79
CA PRO A 21 -6.05 29.24 24.81
C PRO A 21 -6.17 27.80 25.33
N LYS A 22 -7.37 27.27 25.44
CA LYS A 22 -7.60 25.90 25.99
C LYS A 22 -7.88 24.82 24.98
N ILE A 23 -8.03 25.14 23.70
CA ILE A 23 -8.30 24.12 22.66
C ILE A 23 -7.13 24.13 21.65
N PHE A 24 -6.26 23.14 21.78
CA PHE A 24 -5.17 22.94 20.82
C PHE A 24 -5.68 22.11 19.66
N LYS A 25 -5.37 22.53 18.44
CA LYS A 25 -5.63 21.76 17.23
C LYS A 25 -4.74 20.52 17.25
N ARG A 26 -5.32 19.37 16.95
CA ARG A 26 -4.60 18.11 16.80
C ARG A 26 -4.81 17.58 15.39
N ASP A 27 -3.79 16.96 14.84
CA ASP A 27 -3.88 16.31 13.55
C ASP A 27 -3.23 14.94 13.60
N VAL A 28 -3.69 14.03 12.73
CA VAL A 28 -3.12 12.70 12.61
C VAL A 28 -1.83 12.81 11.79
N VAL A 29 -0.70 12.57 12.42
CA VAL A 29 0.63 12.69 11.79
C VAL A 29 1.14 11.35 11.26
N LYS A 30 0.60 10.23 11.76
CA LYS A 30 1.03 8.91 11.33
C LYS A 30 -0.07 7.88 11.56
N ILE A 31 -0.24 7.00 10.57
CA ILE A 31 -1.07 5.79 10.69
C ILE A 31 -0.13 4.58 10.60
N ILE A 32 -0.21 3.70 11.57
CA ILE A 32 0.56 2.44 11.60
C ILE A 32 -0.42 1.29 11.36
N THR A 33 -0.14 0.49 10.36
CA THR A 33 -0.87 -0.72 10.02
C THR A 33 0.01 -1.95 10.23
N PRO A 34 -0.52 -3.18 10.26
CA PRO A 34 0.29 -4.40 10.42
C PRO A 34 1.42 -4.52 9.39
N GLY A 35 1.19 -4.07 8.15
CA GLY A 35 2.18 -4.10 7.08
C GLY A 35 3.21 -2.97 7.14
N THR A 36 2.97 -1.90 7.90
CA THR A 36 3.85 -0.71 7.98
C THR A 36 4.61 -0.59 9.30
N ILE A 37 4.67 -1.65 10.10
CA ILE A 37 5.45 -1.67 11.34
C ILE A 37 6.94 -1.71 10.98
N LEU A 38 7.68 -0.68 11.39
CA LEU A 38 9.14 -0.56 11.21
C LEU A 38 9.93 -0.74 12.52
N ASP A 39 9.25 -0.82 13.65
CA ASP A 39 9.91 -0.98 14.94
C ASP A 39 10.38 -2.45 15.12
N GLU A 40 11.71 -2.64 15.19
CA GLU A 40 12.33 -3.96 15.33
C GLU A 40 11.84 -4.71 16.57
N SER A 41 11.47 -4.00 17.62
CA SER A 41 10.93 -4.59 18.86
C SER A 41 9.53 -5.20 18.69
N LEU A 42 8.80 -4.76 17.67
CA LEU A 42 7.44 -5.21 17.32
C LEU A 42 7.44 -6.20 16.14
N LEU A 43 8.56 -6.30 15.42
CA LEU A 43 8.72 -7.23 14.32
C LEU A 43 9.04 -8.62 14.84
N ASN A 44 8.29 -9.60 14.38
CA ASN A 44 8.62 -10.98 14.63
C ASN A 44 9.83 -11.36 13.75
N SER A 45 10.99 -11.56 14.34
CA SER A 45 12.25 -11.87 13.64
C SER A 45 12.20 -13.13 12.75
N LYS A 46 11.12 -13.90 12.83
CA LYS A 46 10.90 -15.13 12.04
C LYS A 46 9.88 -14.98 10.92
N SER A 47 9.23 -13.84 10.77
CA SER A 47 8.24 -13.61 9.71
C SER A 47 8.68 -12.48 8.80
N ASN A 48 8.54 -12.69 7.49
CA ASN A 48 8.74 -11.64 6.49
C ASN A 48 7.72 -10.52 6.73
N ASN A 49 8.13 -9.27 6.62
CA ASN A 49 7.25 -8.12 6.73
C ASN A 49 6.91 -7.58 5.33
N HIS A 50 6.12 -8.35 4.60
CA HIS A 50 5.70 -7.98 3.26
C HIS A 50 4.38 -7.22 3.28
N LEU A 51 4.39 -6.03 2.69
CA LEU A 51 3.21 -5.28 2.28
C LEU A 51 3.01 -5.50 0.79
N ILE A 52 1.82 -5.92 0.36
CA ILE A 52 1.50 -6.09 -1.06
C ILE A 52 0.39 -5.14 -1.51
N SER A 53 0.43 -4.77 -2.77
CA SER A 53 -0.64 -4.05 -3.46
C SER A 53 -1.06 -4.83 -4.68
N ILE A 54 -2.36 -4.93 -4.92
CA ILE A 54 -2.92 -5.59 -6.08
C ILE A 54 -3.84 -4.60 -6.80
N HIS A 55 -3.56 -4.37 -8.08
CA HIS A 55 -4.42 -3.57 -8.96
C HIS A 55 -4.83 -4.36 -10.18
N HIS A 56 -6.14 -4.30 -10.50
CA HIS A 56 -6.74 -4.97 -11.65
C HIS A 56 -7.49 -3.96 -12.50
N ASN A 57 -7.13 -3.86 -13.75
CA ASN A 57 -7.81 -2.97 -14.70
C ASN A 57 -7.81 -3.57 -16.11
N LYS A 58 -8.96 -3.52 -16.81
CA LYS A 58 -9.12 -3.96 -18.22
C LYS A 58 -8.62 -5.38 -18.51
N GLY A 59 -8.76 -6.31 -17.55
CA GLY A 59 -8.32 -7.71 -17.72
C GLY A 59 -6.83 -7.94 -17.48
N GLU A 60 -6.10 -6.93 -17.08
CA GLU A 60 -4.71 -6.99 -16.63
C GLU A 60 -4.62 -6.83 -15.12
N THR A 61 -3.72 -7.55 -14.49
CA THR A 61 -3.49 -7.49 -13.05
C THR A 61 -2.01 -7.33 -12.75
N CYS A 62 -1.69 -6.48 -11.81
CA CYS A 62 -0.35 -6.42 -11.23
C CYS A 62 -0.43 -6.61 -9.71
N LEU A 63 0.41 -7.48 -9.20
CA LEU A 63 0.74 -7.60 -7.79
C LEU A 63 2.14 -7.02 -7.59
N SER A 64 2.25 -6.04 -6.72
CA SER A 64 3.55 -5.52 -6.26
C SER A 64 3.70 -5.73 -4.76
N TRP A 65 4.92 -5.93 -4.30
CA TRP A 65 5.20 -6.09 -2.87
C TRP A 65 6.50 -5.43 -2.47
N VAL A 66 6.54 -4.99 -1.25
CA VAL A 66 7.73 -4.45 -0.61
C VAL A 66 8.05 -5.27 0.64
N ASP A 67 9.30 -5.62 0.78
CA ASP A 67 9.82 -6.08 2.07
C ASP A 67 10.20 -4.83 2.89
N MET A 68 9.43 -4.57 3.94
CA MET A 68 9.59 -3.37 4.77
C MET A 68 10.92 -3.34 5.53
N SER A 69 11.59 -4.48 5.68
CA SER A 69 12.90 -4.55 6.35
C SER A 69 14.05 -4.12 5.44
N THR A 70 13.93 -4.39 4.14
CA THR A 70 14.98 -4.12 3.16
C THR A 70 14.66 -2.97 2.23
N GLY A 71 13.39 -2.58 2.12
CA GLY A 71 12.89 -1.61 1.15
C GLY A 71 12.89 -2.11 -0.30
N VAL A 72 13.16 -3.39 -0.52
CA VAL A 72 13.17 -3.97 -1.87
C VAL A 72 11.77 -4.16 -2.39
N ILE A 73 11.47 -3.55 -3.54
CA ILE A 73 10.19 -3.69 -4.23
C ILE A 73 10.34 -4.66 -5.40
N LYS A 74 9.36 -5.53 -5.51
CA LYS A 74 9.19 -6.46 -6.64
C LYS A 74 7.75 -6.37 -7.13
N TYR A 75 7.53 -6.80 -8.37
CA TYR A 75 6.18 -6.89 -8.92
C TYR A 75 6.07 -8.06 -9.89
N GLN A 76 4.84 -8.49 -10.13
CA GLN A 76 4.50 -9.53 -11.10
C GLN A 76 3.22 -9.16 -11.83
N PHE A 77 3.24 -9.31 -13.12
CA PHE A 77 2.11 -9.08 -14.02
C PHE A 77 1.37 -10.38 -14.28
N PHE A 78 0.05 -10.30 -14.36
CA PHE A 78 -0.85 -11.41 -14.67
C PHE A 78 -1.87 -10.99 -15.71
N SER A 79 -2.20 -11.91 -16.62
CA SER A 79 -3.25 -11.75 -17.62
C SER A 79 -3.81 -13.12 -18.04
N GLY A 80 -4.96 -13.09 -18.74
CA GLY A 80 -5.61 -14.32 -19.23
C GLY A 80 -6.63 -14.89 -18.25
N ILE A 81 -7.22 -16.04 -18.62
CA ILE A 81 -8.37 -16.62 -17.91
C ILE A 81 -8.05 -17.28 -16.56
N HIS A 82 -6.82 -17.66 -16.34
CA HIS A 82 -6.37 -18.32 -15.10
C HIS A 82 -5.60 -17.39 -14.15
N PHE A 83 -5.57 -16.08 -14.44
CA PHE A 83 -4.76 -15.13 -13.66
C PHE A 83 -5.07 -15.15 -12.15
N GLN A 84 -6.29 -15.49 -11.76
CA GLN A 84 -6.70 -15.53 -10.36
C GLN A 84 -6.03 -16.67 -9.59
N ASP A 85 -5.87 -17.84 -10.22
CA ASP A 85 -5.21 -18.98 -9.58
C ASP A 85 -3.71 -18.71 -9.44
N ASP A 86 -3.08 -18.19 -10.49
CA ASP A 86 -1.67 -17.77 -10.46
C ASP A 86 -1.42 -16.68 -9.42
N LEU A 87 -2.32 -15.68 -9.32
CA LEU A 87 -2.27 -14.62 -8.33
C LEU A 87 -2.33 -15.19 -6.91
N SER A 88 -3.26 -16.12 -6.65
CA SER A 88 -3.39 -16.75 -5.33
C SER A 88 -2.13 -17.50 -4.92
N GLU A 89 -1.54 -18.27 -5.83
CA GLU A 89 -0.29 -18.99 -5.57
C GLU A 89 0.83 -18.05 -5.15
N VAL A 90 0.95 -16.90 -5.83
CA VAL A 90 1.98 -15.91 -5.51
C VAL A 90 1.70 -15.24 -4.16
N VAL A 91 0.44 -14.88 -3.87
CA VAL A 91 0.07 -14.29 -2.57
C VAL A 91 0.36 -15.27 -1.42
N GLU A 92 0.02 -16.55 -1.58
CA GLU A 92 0.32 -17.60 -0.59
C GLU A 92 1.82 -17.75 -0.35
N LYS A 93 2.63 -17.65 -1.41
CA LYS A 93 4.09 -17.78 -1.33
C LYS A 93 4.77 -16.58 -0.66
N ILE A 94 4.21 -15.38 -0.81
CA ILE A 94 4.73 -14.15 -0.21
C ILE A 94 4.37 -14.09 1.28
N GLU A 95 3.24 -14.67 1.71
CA GLU A 95 2.71 -14.60 3.08
C GLU A 95 2.63 -13.17 3.63
N PRO A 96 1.91 -12.25 2.96
CA PRO A 96 1.93 -10.83 3.32
C PRO A 96 1.33 -10.58 4.69
N GLN A 97 1.79 -9.52 5.36
CA GLN A 97 1.18 -9.01 6.59
C GLN A 97 -0.03 -8.12 6.28
N GLU A 98 -0.02 -7.44 5.14
CA GLU A 98 -1.11 -6.59 4.69
C GLU A 98 -1.23 -6.62 3.17
N ILE A 99 -2.48 -6.57 2.69
CA ILE A 99 -2.85 -6.55 1.27
C ILE A 99 -3.62 -5.27 0.99
N ILE A 100 -3.08 -4.42 0.16
CA ILE A 100 -3.72 -3.19 -0.32
C ILE A 100 -4.46 -3.49 -1.62
N ILE A 101 -5.73 -3.15 -1.68
CA ILE A 101 -6.56 -3.26 -2.89
C ILE A 101 -7.45 -2.03 -3.05
N GLU A 102 -7.90 -1.80 -4.26
CA GLU A 102 -8.87 -0.76 -4.58
C GLU A 102 -10.25 -1.10 -3.99
N GLU A 103 -10.95 -0.12 -3.41
CA GLU A 103 -12.21 -0.31 -2.69
C GLU A 103 -13.30 -0.98 -3.55
N PHE A 104 -13.37 -0.61 -4.82
CA PHE A 104 -14.35 -1.14 -5.77
C PHE A 104 -13.75 -2.14 -6.79
N SER A 105 -12.64 -2.77 -6.45
CA SER A 105 -12.03 -3.78 -7.32
C SER A 105 -12.91 -5.01 -7.47
N SER A 106 -13.00 -5.52 -8.71
CA SER A 106 -13.65 -6.81 -8.99
C SER A 106 -12.96 -8.01 -8.32
N LEU A 107 -11.74 -7.84 -7.84
CA LEU A 107 -10.98 -8.86 -7.11
C LEU A 107 -11.38 -8.97 -5.63
N ASN A 108 -12.14 -8.00 -5.10
CA ASN A 108 -12.49 -7.99 -3.67
C ASN A 108 -13.19 -9.29 -3.26
N THR A 109 -14.27 -9.66 -3.95
CA THR A 109 -15.03 -10.88 -3.67
C THR A 109 -14.16 -12.12 -3.81
N TYR A 110 -13.31 -12.17 -4.84
CA TYR A 110 -12.42 -13.29 -5.08
C TYR A 110 -11.39 -13.50 -3.95
N LEU A 111 -10.76 -12.41 -3.49
CA LEU A 111 -9.77 -12.46 -2.41
C LEU A 111 -10.42 -12.75 -1.05
N GLU A 112 -11.65 -12.28 -0.82
CA GLU A 112 -12.43 -12.55 0.39
C GLU A 112 -12.92 -13.99 0.42
N ASP A 113 -13.39 -14.55 -0.69
CA ASP A 113 -13.96 -15.92 -0.77
C ASP A 113 -12.89 -17.01 -0.67
N LYS A 114 -11.72 -16.82 -1.31
CA LYS A 114 -10.69 -17.87 -1.36
C LYS A 114 -9.97 -18.10 -0.04
N SER A 115 -10.02 -17.16 0.91
CA SER A 115 -9.49 -17.48 2.22
C SER A 115 -9.95 -16.51 3.32
N LYS A 116 -10.64 -17.07 4.32
CA LYS A 116 -10.86 -16.39 5.62
C LYS A 116 -9.56 -15.89 6.26
N PHE A 117 -8.40 -16.34 5.76
CA PHE A 117 -7.09 -15.93 6.22
C PHE A 117 -6.69 -14.55 5.67
N TYR A 118 -7.07 -14.22 4.42
CA TYR A 118 -6.73 -12.92 3.82
C TYR A 118 -7.71 -11.81 4.20
N GLU A 119 -8.95 -12.11 4.54
CA GLU A 119 -9.98 -11.12 4.89
C GLU A 119 -9.48 -10.12 5.94
N LYS A 120 -8.79 -10.62 6.98
CA LYS A 120 -8.25 -9.77 8.06
C LYS A 120 -7.03 -8.94 7.68
N LYS A 121 -6.41 -9.25 6.54
CA LYS A 121 -5.20 -8.57 6.06
C LYS A 121 -5.49 -7.56 4.96
N ILE A 122 -6.72 -7.53 4.44
CA ILE A 122 -7.08 -6.65 3.32
C ILE A 122 -7.36 -5.24 3.82
N THR A 123 -6.68 -4.28 3.20
CA THR A 123 -6.91 -2.84 3.36
C THR A 123 -7.42 -2.29 2.04
N LYS A 124 -8.65 -1.80 2.05
CA LYS A 124 -9.28 -1.17 0.89
C LYS A 124 -8.93 0.31 0.88
N LEU A 125 -8.39 0.78 -0.23
CA LEU A 125 -8.08 2.20 -0.46
C LEU A 125 -8.94 2.75 -1.60
N SER A 126 -9.19 4.06 -1.59
CA SER A 126 -9.92 4.69 -2.67
C SER A 126 -9.13 4.66 -3.99
N ASP A 127 -9.84 4.75 -5.11
CA ASP A 127 -9.30 4.70 -6.48
C ASP A 127 -8.18 5.73 -6.71
N SER A 128 -8.21 6.85 -5.97
CA SER A 128 -7.18 7.90 -6.07
C SER A 128 -5.76 7.44 -5.72
N PHE A 129 -5.64 6.39 -4.91
CA PHE A 129 -4.33 5.78 -4.58
C PHE A 129 -3.78 4.94 -5.72
N PHE A 130 -4.64 4.50 -6.64
CA PHE A 130 -4.29 3.71 -7.82
C PHE A 130 -4.27 4.53 -9.11
N ASP A 131 -4.46 5.86 -9.04
CA ASP A 131 -4.41 6.74 -10.21
C ASP A 131 -3.02 6.69 -10.88
N GLU A 132 -3.00 6.26 -12.15
CA GLU A 132 -1.77 6.07 -12.93
C GLU A 132 -0.94 7.35 -13.03
N LYS A 133 -1.59 8.49 -13.31
CA LYS A 133 -0.88 9.76 -13.56
C LYS A 133 -0.17 10.23 -12.30
N ASN A 134 -0.88 10.24 -11.17
CA ASN A 134 -0.33 10.63 -9.89
C ASN A 134 0.81 9.69 -9.47
N ASN A 135 0.61 8.39 -9.63
CA ASN A 135 1.60 7.38 -9.29
C ASN A 135 2.83 7.46 -10.19
N LYS A 136 2.66 7.70 -11.49
CA LYS A 136 3.77 7.91 -12.42
C LYS A 136 4.64 9.09 -12.02
N GLU A 137 4.02 10.21 -11.59
CA GLU A 137 4.77 11.36 -11.09
C GLU A 137 5.51 11.08 -9.78
N LYS A 138 4.86 10.38 -8.83
CA LYS A 138 5.49 9.93 -7.58
C LYS A 138 6.71 9.05 -7.87
N LEU A 139 6.55 8.03 -8.70
CA LEU A 139 7.62 7.10 -9.07
C LEU A 139 8.77 7.80 -9.81
N LYS A 140 8.48 8.75 -10.71
CA LYS A 140 9.51 9.57 -11.36
C LYS A 140 10.33 10.40 -10.38
N LYS A 141 9.72 10.95 -9.34
CA LYS A 141 10.43 11.68 -8.28
C LYS A 141 11.34 10.74 -7.47
N LEU A 142 10.81 9.57 -7.09
CA LEU A 142 11.56 8.56 -6.34
C LEU A 142 12.73 7.98 -7.15
N THR A 143 12.52 7.67 -8.41
CA THR A 143 13.59 7.11 -9.28
C THR A 143 14.67 8.11 -9.62
N LYS A 144 14.38 9.41 -9.71
CA LYS A 144 15.41 10.45 -9.81
C LYS A 144 16.35 10.45 -8.61
N LEU A 145 15.81 10.13 -7.40
CA LEU A 145 16.62 10.02 -6.19
C LEU A 145 17.41 8.71 -6.11
N LEU A 146 16.91 7.63 -6.71
CA LEU A 146 17.44 6.26 -6.56
C LEU A 146 18.17 5.74 -7.82
N SER A 147 18.28 6.51 -8.88
CA SER A 147 18.86 6.08 -10.17
C SER A 147 18.23 4.82 -10.76
N LEU A 148 16.96 4.54 -10.41
CA LEU A 148 16.29 3.31 -10.77
C LEU A 148 15.31 3.46 -11.93
N ALA A 149 15.46 2.53 -12.86
CA ALA A 149 14.53 1.95 -13.83
C ALA A 149 13.64 2.87 -14.69
N LYS A 150 13.53 2.47 -15.90
CA LYS A 150 12.67 2.90 -17.00
C LYS A 150 11.17 2.81 -16.66
N ILE A 151 10.65 3.71 -15.84
CA ILE A 151 9.21 3.80 -15.51
C ILE A 151 8.37 3.88 -16.78
N GLU A 152 8.95 4.37 -17.87
CA GLU A 152 8.27 4.50 -19.16
C GLU A 152 8.01 3.15 -19.85
N GLU A 153 8.65 2.09 -19.40
CA GLU A 153 8.43 0.73 -19.89
C GLU A 153 7.37 -0.04 -19.09
N LEU A 154 6.90 0.52 -17.95
CA LEU A 154 5.87 -0.09 -17.11
C LEU A 154 4.47 0.12 -17.69
N ARG A 155 3.60 -0.89 -17.53
CA ARG A 155 2.17 -0.80 -17.88
C ARG A 155 1.41 0.04 -16.86
N GLU A 156 0.22 0.52 -17.23
CA GLU A 156 -0.67 1.28 -16.34
C GLU A 156 -0.91 0.53 -15.01
N VAL A 157 -1.25 -0.75 -15.06
CA VAL A 157 -1.52 -1.57 -13.86
C VAL A 157 -0.29 -1.77 -12.98
N GLU A 158 0.92 -1.81 -13.57
CA GLU A 158 2.18 -1.92 -12.82
C GLU A 158 2.48 -0.60 -12.10
N ILE A 159 2.32 0.53 -12.79
CA ILE A 159 2.50 1.86 -12.20
C ILE A 159 1.52 2.09 -11.04
N SER A 160 0.24 1.73 -11.24
CA SER A 160 -0.80 1.90 -10.23
C SER A 160 -0.56 1.02 -9.01
N SER A 161 -0.24 -0.26 -9.21
CA SER A 161 0.05 -1.19 -8.12
C SER A 161 1.30 -0.79 -7.32
N ILE A 162 2.41 -0.49 -8.01
CA ILE A 162 3.66 -0.07 -7.34
C ILE A 162 3.45 1.28 -6.63
N GLY A 163 2.74 2.22 -7.27
CA GLY A 163 2.49 3.54 -6.70
C GLY A 163 1.63 3.52 -5.44
N ALA A 164 0.71 2.57 -5.32
CA ALA A 164 -0.12 2.39 -4.14
C ALA A 164 0.67 1.91 -2.90
N LEU A 165 1.84 1.26 -3.07
CA LEU A 165 2.73 0.91 -1.95
C LEU A 165 3.38 2.16 -1.31
N TYR A 166 3.41 3.29 -2.01
CA TYR A 166 4.00 4.56 -1.53
C TYR A 166 2.95 5.55 -1.01
N SER A 167 1.80 5.07 -0.66
CA SER A 167 0.65 5.91 -0.29
C SER A 167 0.50 6.10 1.20
#